data_abe31d69ba235cd5f66b8b668d6dc90e
#
_entry.id   abe31d69ba235cd5f66b8b668d6dc90e
#
_cell.length_a   1.000
_cell.length_b   1.000
_cell.length_c   1.000
_cell.angle_alpha   90.00
_cell.angle_beta   90.00
_cell.angle_gamma   90.00
#
_symmetry.space_group_name_H-M   'P 1'
#
loop_
_entity.id
_entity.type
_entity.pdbx_description
1 polymer ?
#
loop_
_entity_poly.entity_id
_entity_poly.type
_entity_poly.pdbx_seq_one_letter_code
_entity_poly.pdbx_strand_id
1 'polypeptide(L)'
;MSSTPPGDEPRDRAPTDAGLYALEKLAQAVDELATGTGNLRDRLYEAAYYILRIQPDEIPDELRHVLMEVKDDLAQPKWDEGRLVDTLKITDDEDAKAIAHRILELYRELWIRLMR
;
A
#
# COMPACT_ATOMS: atom_id res chain seq x y z
N MET A 1 35.59 14.03 10.35
CA MET A 1 34.94 14.02 9.95
C MET A 1 34.07 13.96 10.09
N SER A 2 33.76 14.18 9.91
CA SER A 2 32.79 14.07 10.34
C SER A 2 31.81 13.62 9.70
N SER A 3 31.38 12.63 9.92
CA SER A 3 30.25 12.16 9.28
C SER A 3 29.05 12.95 9.68
N THR A 4 28.22 13.15 8.72
CA THR A 4 26.97 13.84 8.97
C THR A 4 26.06 12.93 9.79
N PRO A 5 25.53 13.42 10.89
CA PRO A 5 24.55 12.64 11.65
C PRO A 5 23.34 12.34 10.79
N PRO A 6 22.73 11.18 10.96
CA PRO A 6 21.57 10.83 10.14
C PRO A 6 20.44 11.86 10.21
N GLY A 7 20.29 12.53 11.33
CA GLY A 7 19.25 13.54 11.47
C GLY A 7 19.41 14.75 10.59
N ASP A 8 20.62 14.99 10.12
CA ASP A 8 20.90 16.13 9.25
C ASP A 8 20.67 15.84 7.80
N GLU A 9 20.35 14.63 7.46
CA GLU A 9 20.15 14.31 6.08
C GLU A 9 18.88 14.92 5.56
N PRO A 10 18.92 15.44 4.34
CA PRO A 10 17.71 16.08 3.78
C PRO A 10 16.73 15.05 3.27
N ARG A 11 16.04 14.43 4.18
CA ARG A 11 15.11 13.35 3.85
C ARG A 11 13.95 13.79 2.98
N ASP A 12 13.65 15.07 3.01
CA ASP A 12 12.55 15.62 2.22
C ASP A 12 12.94 15.93 0.79
N ARG A 13 14.21 15.79 0.44
CA ARG A 13 14.68 16.16 -0.89
C ARG A 13 14.78 15.00 -1.85
N ALA A 14 14.90 13.81 -1.32
CA ALA A 14 15.00 12.63 -2.16
C ALA A 14 14.21 11.50 -1.55
N PRO A 15 13.51 10.73 -2.37
CA PRO A 15 12.79 9.57 -1.85
C PRO A 15 13.75 8.56 -1.25
N THR A 16 13.32 7.89 -0.20
CA THR A 16 14.07 6.78 0.35
C THR A 16 13.83 5.54 -0.49
N ASP A 17 14.74 4.57 -0.40
CA ASP A 17 14.55 3.30 -1.09
C ASP A 17 13.26 2.62 -0.62
N ALA A 18 12.98 2.68 0.67
CA ALA A 18 11.75 2.11 1.22
C ALA A 18 10.51 2.80 0.65
N GLY A 19 10.55 4.14 0.57
CA GLY A 19 9.45 4.90 0.00
C GLY A 19 9.24 4.59 -1.47
N LEU A 20 10.32 4.46 -2.23
CA LEU A 20 10.22 4.11 -3.64
C LEU A 20 9.68 2.70 -3.83
N TYR A 21 10.07 1.77 -2.95
CA TYR A 21 9.53 0.42 -2.98
C TYR A 21 8.02 0.44 -2.77
N ALA A 22 7.57 1.17 -1.73
CA ALA A 22 6.15 1.28 -1.44
C ALA A 22 5.38 1.92 -2.61
N LEU A 23 5.95 2.97 -3.19
CA LEU A 23 5.33 3.64 -4.34
C LEU A 23 5.20 2.69 -5.52
N GLU A 24 6.23 1.89 -5.77
CA GLU A 24 6.21 0.91 -6.85
C GLU A 24 5.12 -0.12 -6.62
N LYS A 25 4.99 -0.64 -5.39
CA LYS A 25 3.94 -1.60 -5.07
C LYS A 25 2.55 -1.00 -5.24
N LEU A 26 2.37 0.24 -4.81
CA LEU A 26 1.10 0.93 -5.01
C LEU A 26 0.80 1.15 -6.49
N ALA A 27 1.83 1.51 -7.27
CA ALA A 27 1.66 1.69 -8.71
C ALA A 27 1.22 0.38 -9.37
N GLN A 28 1.81 -0.73 -8.96
CA GLN A 28 1.44 -2.04 -9.49
C GLN A 28 0.00 -2.40 -9.11
N ALA A 29 -0.40 -2.07 -7.88
CA ALA A 29 -1.78 -2.31 -7.44
C ALA A 29 -2.77 -1.47 -8.25
N VAL A 30 -2.45 -0.20 -8.48
CA VAL A 30 -3.30 0.69 -9.27
C VAL A 30 -3.39 0.18 -10.71
N ASP A 31 -2.29 -0.31 -11.26
CA ASP A 31 -2.28 -0.87 -12.60
C ASP A 31 -3.23 -2.07 -12.69
N GLU A 32 -3.21 -2.95 -11.70
CA GLU A 32 -4.14 -4.09 -11.67
C GLU A 32 -5.59 -3.63 -11.60
N LEU A 33 -5.86 -2.59 -10.84
CA LEU A 33 -7.21 -2.05 -10.75
C LEU A 33 -7.69 -1.49 -12.09
N ALA A 34 -6.78 -0.88 -12.85
CA ALA A 34 -7.12 -0.23 -14.10
C ALA A 34 -7.15 -1.18 -15.29
N THR A 35 -6.23 -2.15 -15.32
CA THR A 35 -6.03 -2.99 -16.51
C THR A 35 -6.27 -4.47 -16.27
N GLY A 36 -6.52 -4.87 -15.03
CA GLY A 36 -6.77 -6.27 -14.71
C GLY A 36 -8.05 -6.78 -15.35
N THR A 37 -8.18 -8.11 -15.41
CA THR A 37 -9.35 -8.74 -15.98
C THR A 37 -10.38 -9.06 -14.90
N GLY A 38 -11.63 -9.22 -15.31
CA GLY A 38 -12.69 -9.54 -14.39
C GLY A 38 -13.36 -8.31 -13.79
N ASN A 39 -14.21 -8.54 -12.81
CA ASN A 39 -14.89 -7.43 -12.14
C ASN A 39 -13.95 -6.75 -11.13
N LEU A 40 -14.44 -5.71 -10.49
CA LEU A 40 -13.61 -4.94 -9.56
C LEU A 40 -13.08 -5.79 -8.41
N ARG A 41 -13.88 -6.72 -7.89
CA ARG A 41 -13.42 -7.60 -6.82
C ARG A 41 -12.26 -8.48 -7.27
N ASP A 42 -12.33 -9.00 -8.49
CA ASP A 42 -11.26 -9.81 -9.06
C ASP A 42 -9.98 -8.99 -9.17
N ARG A 43 -10.12 -7.75 -9.62
CA ARG A 43 -8.95 -6.87 -9.77
C ARG A 43 -8.37 -6.48 -8.42
N LEU A 44 -9.22 -6.32 -7.41
CA LEU A 44 -8.74 -6.04 -6.06
C LEU A 44 -7.98 -7.23 -5.48
N TYR A 45 -8.38 -8.45 -5.81
CA TYR A 45 -7.61 -9.63 -5.41
C TYR A 45 -6.18 -9.54 -5.89
N GLU A 46 -6.01 -9.17 -7.15
CA GLU A 46 -4.66 -9.02 -7.70
C GLU A 46 -3.92 -7.83 -7.09
N ALA A 47 -4.63 -6.72 -6.90
CA ALA A 47 -4.04 -5.53 -6.30
C ALA A 47 -3.60 -5.79 -4.87
N ALA A 48 -4.36 -6.57 -4.12
CA ALA A 48 -4.06 -6.88 -2.72
C ALA A 48 -2.70 -7.55 -2.57
N TYR A 49 -2.30 -8.34 -3.55
CA TYR A 49 -1.01 -9.00 -3.55
C TYR A 49 0.13 -7.99 -3.34
N TYR A 50 0.02 -6.83 -3.97
CA TYR A 50 1.03 -5.80 -3.84
C TYR A 50 0.86 -4.98 -2.56
N ILE A 51 -0.38 -4.62 -2.23
CA ILE A 51 -0.66 -3.78 -1.07
C ILE A 51 -0.23 -4.45 0.23
N LEU A 52 -0.49 -5.74 0.37
CA LEU A 52 -0.20 -6.46 1.60
C LEU A 52 1.30 -6.62 1.85
N ARG A 53 2.12 -6.37 0.84
CA ARG A 53 3.57 -6.41 0.98
C ARG A 53 4.19 -5.11 1.48
N ILE A 54 3.42 -4.03 1.48
CA ILE A 54 3.93 -2.74 1.94
C ILE A 54 3.91 -2.72 3.47
N GLN A 55 5.06 -2.37 4.06
CA GLN A 55 5.16 -2.26 5.51
C GLN A 55 4.90 -0.82 5.93
N PRO A 56 4.27 -0.61 7.10
CA PRO A 56 3.96 0.76 7.54
C PRO A 56 5.18 1.67 7.65
N ASP A 57 6.33 1.12 8.00
CA ASP A 57 7.54 1.94 8.15
C ASP A 57 8.17 2.34 6.81
N GLU A 58 7.61 1.86 5.70
CA GLU A 58 8.10 2.22 4.37
C GLU A 58 7.44 3.49 3.83
N ILE A 59 6.44 4.00 4.52
CA ILE A 59 5.74 5.20 4.07
C ILE A 59 5.73 6.25 5.18
N PRO A 60 5.47 7.53 4.83
CA PRO A 60 5.44 8.60 5.83
C PRO A 60 4.43 8.34 6.94
N ASP A 61 4.76 8.81 8.13
CA ASP A 61 3.95 8.61 9.34
C ASP A 61 2.49 8.96 9.13
N GLU A 62 2.23 10.07 8.47
CA GLU A 62 0.87 10.58 8.32
C GLU A 62 0.02 9.73 7.38
N LEU A 63 0.63 8.82 6.64
CA LEU A 63 -0.11 7.92 5.75
C LEU A 63 -0.23 6.50 6.28
N ARG A 64 0.46 6.21 7.40
CA ARG A 64 0.48 4.85 7.93
C ARG A 64 -0.88 4.34 8.33
N HIS A 65 -1.69 5.20 8.94
CA HIS A 65 -3.02 4.77 9.37
C HIS A 65 -3.91 4.44 8.17
N VAL A 66 -3.75 5.17 7.06
CA VAL A 66 -4.51 4.89 5.84
C VAL A 66 -4.11 3.55 5.27
N LEU A 67 -2.79 3.28 5.22
CA LEU A 67 -2.30 1.98 4.76
C LEU A 67 -2.85 0.85 5.61
N MET A 68 -2.81 1.02 6.93
CA MET A 68 -3.29 -0.02 7.84
C MET A 68 -4.80 -0.26 7.67
N GLU A 69 -5.56 0.82 7.49
CA GLU A 69 -6.99 0.68 7.24
C GLU A 69 -7.27 -0.07 5.94
N VAL A 70 -6.52 0.25 4.89
CA VAL A 70 -6.68 -0.45 3.61
C VAL A 70 -6.32 -1.93 3.76
N LYS A 71 -5.23 -2.23 4.45
CA LYS A 71 -4.83 -3.62 4.66
C LYS A 71 -5.87 -4.38 5.47
N ASP A 72 -6.42 -3.75 6.50
CA ASP A 72 -7.47 -4.35 7.33
C ASP A 72 -8.76 -4.59 6.54
N ASP A 73 -9.07 -3.68 5.62
CA ASP A 73 -10.25 -3.83 4.77
C ASP A 73 -10.06 -4.93 3.72
N LEU A 74 -8.83 -5.11 3.24
CA LEU A 74 -8.54 -6.12 2.23
C LEU A 74 -8.52 -7.53 2.79
N ALA A 75 -7.95 -7.71 3.97
CA ALA A 75 -7.67 -9.04 4.48
C ALA A 75 -7.74 -9.10 6.00
N GLN A 76 -7.88 -10.30 6.50
CA GLN A 76 -7.80 -10.55 7.93
C GLN A 76 -6.92 -11.76 8.17
N PRO A 77 -6.18 -11.80 9.29
CA PRO A 77 -5.37 -12.97 9.60
C PRO A 77 -6.26 -14.16 9.96
N LYS A 78 -5.82 -15.31 9.52
CA LYS A 78 -6.54 -16.56 9.78
C LYS A 78 -5.52 -17.67 9.96
N TRP A 79 -5.79 -18.58 10.88
CA TRP A 79 -4.95 -19.74 11.07
C TRP A 79 -5.25 -20.79 10.00
N ASP A 80 -4.19 -21.27 9.35
CA ASP A 80 -4.31 -22.31 8.35
C ASP A 80 -3.10 -23.24 8.48
N GLU A 81 -3.36 -24.48 8.79
CA GLU A 81 -2.34 -25.50 8.97
C GLU A 81 -1.21 -25.06 9.91
N GLY A 82 -1.59 -24.46 11.03
CA GLY A 82 -0.65 -24.02 12.05
C GLY A 82 0.09 -22.73 11.74
N ARG A 83 -0.28 -22.04 10.66
CA ARG A 83 0.33 -20.76 10.29
C ARG A 83 -0.71 -19.68 10.19
N LEU A 84 -0.29 -18.46 10.49
CA LEU A 84 -1.16 -17.31 10.34
C LEU A 84 -1.01 -16.79 8.91
N VAL A 85 -2.11 -16.77 8.17
CA VAL A 85 -2.12 -16.29 6.79
C VAL A 85 -3.18 -15.21 6.65
N ASP A 86 -2.98 -14.32 5.68
CA ASP A 86 -3.96 -13.28 5.37
C ASP A 86 -5.03 -13.86 4.45
N THR A 87 -6.28 -13.64 4.83
CA THR A 87 -7.43 -14.08 4.03
C THR A 87 -8.17 -12.85 3.53
N LEU A 88 -8.34 -12.76 2.23
CA LEU A 88 -9.04 -11.63 1.63
C LEU A 88 -10.51 -11.67 1.99
N LYS A 89 -11.06 -10.50 2.33
CA LYS A 89 -12.42 -10.41 2.84
C LYS A 89 -13.30 -9.41 2.11
N ILE A 90 -13.01 -9.15 0.85
CA ILE A 90 -13.82 -8.26 0.03
C ILE A 90 -15.08 -9.01 -0.37
N THR A 91 -16.24 -8.58 0.13
CA THR A 91 -17.46 -9.35 0.00
C THR A 91 -18.46 -8.81 -1.01
N ASP A 92 -18.47 -7.49 -1.27
CA ASP A 92 -19.43 -6.93 -2.21
C ASP A 92 -18.84 -5.79 -3.01
N ASP A 93 -19.58 -5.31 -3.99
CA ASP A 93 -19.10 -4.31 -4.93
C ASP A 93 -18.94 -2.93 -4.28
N GLU A 94 -19.77 -2.60 -3.31
CA GLU A 94 -19.65 -1.31 -2.63
C GLU A 94 -18.38 -1.23 -1.80
N ASP A 95 -18.08 -2.29 -1.08
CA ASP A 95 -16.82 -2.39 -0.33
C ASP A 95 -15.65 -2.33 -1.28
N ALA A 96 -15.75 -3.04 -2.40
CA ALA A 96 -14.69 -3.07 -3.39
C ALA A 96 -14.40 -1.66 -3.93
N LYS A 97 -15.44 -0.91 -4.23
CA LYS A 97 -15.28 0.47 -4.71
C LYS A 97 -14.62 1.36 -3.68
N ALA A 98 -15.06 1.26 -2.42
CA ALA A 98 -14.51 2.07 -1.35
C ALA A 98 -13.02 1.79 -1.15
N ILE A 99 -12.65 0.51 -1.16
CA ILE A 99 -11.26 0.12 -0.99
C ILE A 99 -10.41 0.58 -2.16
N ALA A 100 -10.91 0.39 -3.39
CA ALA A 100 -10.18 0.82 -4.59
C ALA A 100 -9.94 2.32 -4.55
N HIS A 101 -10.92 3.09 -4.12
CA HIS A 101 -10.80 4.54 -4.02
C HIS A 101 -9.71 4.93 -3.02
N ARG A 102 -9.67 4.26 -1.88
CA ARG A 102 -8.63 4.52 -0.89
C ARG A 102 -7.24 4.17 -1.38
N ILE A 103 -7.13 3.09 -2.14
CA ILE A 103 -5.84 2.70 -2.72
C ILE A 103 -5.34 3.80 -3.67
N LEU A 104 -6.24 4.31 -4.51
CA LEU A 104 -5.88 5.40 -5.43
C LEU A 104 -5.47 6.64 -4.67
N GLU A 105 -6.18 7.00 -3.61
CA GLU A 105 -5.82 8.16 -2.81
C GLU A 105 -4.49 7.97 -2.11
N LEU A 106 -4.24 6.79 -1.56
CA LEU A 106 -2.98 6.51 -0.89
C LEU A 106 -1.82 6.61 -1.89
N TYR A 107 -2.01 6.07 -3.08
CA TYR A 107 -0.99 6.16 -4.13
C TYR A 107 -0.69 7.61 -4.48
N ARG A 108 -1.73 8.41 -4.71
CA ARG A 108 -1.56 9.80 -5.06
C ARG A 108 -0.87 10.59 -3.96
N GLU A 109 -1.27 10.38 -2.71
CA GLU A 109 -0.67 11.09 -1.59
C GLU A 109 0.79 10.71 -1.40
N LEU A 110 1.10 9.43 -1.53
CA LEU A 110 2.48 8.99 -1.41
C LEU A 110 3.33 9.56 -2.55
N TRP A 111 2.79 9.50 -3.78
CA TRP A 111 3.50 10.04 -4.94
C TRP A 111 3.83 11.52 -4.75
N ILE A 112 2.85 12.29 -4.30
CA ILE A 112 3.06 13.73 -4.07
C ILE A 112 4.15 13.97 -3.04
N ARG A 113 4.13 13.21 -1.95
CA ARG A 113 5.10 13.41 -0.88
C ARG A 113 6.52 13.02 -1.27
N LEU A 114 6.66 11.98 -2.08
CA LEU A 114 7.97 11.52 -2.48
C LEU A 114 8.56 12.33 -3.63
N MET A 115 7.71 12.91 -4.47
CA MET A 115 8.17 13.62 -5.67
C MET A 115 8.18 15.12 -5.49
N ARG A 116 7.92 15.60 -4.30
CA ARG A 116 7.94 17.01 -4.01
C ARG A 116 9.31 17.61 -4.05
#